data_345f99c8c69b0b26fc633ce38e43dcc9
#
_entry.id   345f99c8c69b0b26fc633ce38e43dcc9
#
_cell.length_a   1.000
_cell.length_b   1.000
_cell.length_c   1.000
_cell.angle_alpha   90.00
_cell.angle_beta   90.00
_cell.angle_gamma   90.00
#
_symmetry.space_group_name_H-M   'P 1'
#
loop_
_entity.id
_entity.type
_entity.pdbx_description
1 polymer ?
#
loop_
_entity_poly.entity_id
_entity_poly.type
_entity_poly.pdbx_seq_one_letter_code
_entity_poly.pdbx_strand_id
1 'polypeptide(L)' 'MLEQRNLWSRMHSGKLLAVERASAPAKKSPGGTSHIVSYYDKHLQYVFTIHRITTKEGKIIHEHVKHAYIDGVRYKAQ' A
#
# COMPACT_ATOMS: atom_id res chain seq x y z
N MET A 1 -18.00 -5.54 0.51
CA MET A 1 -17.10 -5.34 -0.62
C MET A 1 -16.11 -4.23 -0.30
N LEU A 2 -14.84 -4.45 -0.56
CA LEU A 2 -13.81 -3.45 -0.32
C LEU A 2 -13.88 -2.36 -1.38
N GLU A 3 -14.09 -1.11 -0.97
CA GLU A 3 -14.07 0.02 -1.89
C GLU A 3 -12.65 0.59 -1.98
N GLN A 4 -11.93 0.22 -3.01
CA GLN A 4 -10.57 0.69 -3.21
C GLN A 4 -10.49 2.21 -3.32
N ARG A 5 -11.51 2.85 -3.86
CA ARG A 5 -11.56 4.31 -3.97
C ARG A 5 -11.39 5.00 -2.63
N ASN A 6 -12.10 4.52 -1.58
CA ASN A 6 -11.99 5.11 -0.26
C ASN A 6 -10.60 4.91 0.33
N LEU A 7 -10.00 3.74 0.13
CA LEU A 7 -8.65 3.49 0.62
C LEU A 7 -7.62 4.38 -0.06
N TRP A 8 -7.70 4.50 -1.39
CA TRP A 8 -6.79 5.36 -2.13
C TRP A 8 -6.95 6.82 -1.73
N SER A 9 -8.19 7.28 -1.57
CA SER A 9 -8.48 8.64 -1.12
C SER A 9 -7.89 8.91 0.26
N ARG A 10 -8.07 8.00 1.21
CA ARG A 10 -7.54 8.14 2.56
C ARG A 10 -6.01 8.13 2.57
N MET A 11 -5.40 7.28 1.75
CA MET A 11 -3.96 7.21 1.62
C MET A 11 -3.38 8.52 1.09
N HIS A 12 -3.99 9.07 0.05
CA HIS A 12 -3.51 10.30 -0.58
C HIS A 12 -3.85 11.57 0.22
N SER A 13 -4.79 11.48 1.16
CA SER A 13 -5.14 12.62 2.01
C SER A 13 -4.13 12.86 3.14
N GLY A 14 -3.19 11.94 3.34
CA GLY A 14 -2.21 12.06 4.41
C GLY A 14 -2.74 11.75 5.80
N LYS A 15 -3.95 11.23 5.93
CA LYS A 15 -4.56 10.90 7.22
C LYS A 15 -4.11 9.56 7.78
N LEU A 16 -3.39 8.78 6.99
CA LEU A 16 -2.89 7.47 7.40
C LEU A 16 -1.37 7.52 7.52
N LEU A 17 -0.85 6.80 8.53
CA LEU A 17 0.59 6.66 8.70
C LEU A 17 1.07 5.50 7.82
N ALA A 18 2.05 5.78 6.96
CA ALA A 18 2.65 4.78 6.09
C ALA A 18 3.93 4.24 6.72
N VAL A 19 4.05 2.91 6.77
CA VAL A 19 5.26 2.24 7.27
C VAL A 19 5.72 1.24 6.21
N GLU A 20 6.92 1.45 5.67
CA GLU A 20 7.48 0.50 4.72
C GLU A 20 7.92 -0.75 5.47
N ARG A 21 7.36 -1.89 5.09
CA ARG A 21 7.61 -3.17 5.77
C ARG A 21 8.75 -3.94 5.11
N ALA A 22 8.89 -3.80 3.79
CA ALA A 22 9.93 -4.49 3.03
C ALA A 22 10.15 -3.79 1.70
N SER A 23 11.34 -3.93 1.16
CA SER A 23 11.66 -3.47 -0.19
C SER A 23 12.64 -4.44 -0.82
N ALA A 24 12.58 -4.53 -2.15
CA ALA A 24 13.44 -5.40 -2.93
C ALA A 24 13.55 -4.86 -4.37
N PRO A 25 14.58 -5.24 -5.12
CA PRO A 25 14.66 -4.87 -6.52
C PRO A 25 13.43 -5.36 -7.28
N ALA A 26 12.85 -4.51 -8.12
CA ALA A 26 11.71 -4.89 -8.95
C ALA A 26 12.18 -5.81 -10.09
N LYS A 27 11.51 -6.96 -10.24
CA LYS A 27 11.92 -7.96 -11.23
C LYS A 27 11.70 -7.52 -12.66
N LYS A 28 10.62 -6.75 -12.90
CA LYS A 28 10.20 -6.35 -14.24
C LYS A 28 10.55 -4.90 -14.59
N SER A 29 11.22 -4.20 -13.68
CA SER A 29 11.60 -2.79 -13.89
C SER A 29 13.06 -2.63 -13.47
N PRO A 30 14.01 -2.78 -14.39
CA PRO A 30 15.43 -2.68 -14.06
C PRO A 30 15.76 -1.35 -13.37
N GLY A 31 16.44 -1.43 -12.23
CA GLY A 31 16.75 -0.26 -11.41
C GLY A 31 15.60 0.22 -10.54
N GLY A 32 14.40 -0.36 -10.69
CA GLY A 32 13.26 -0.02 -9.87
C GLY A 32 13.22 -0.79 -8.56
N THR A 33 12.24 -0.46 -7.72
CA THR A 33 12.10 -1.05 -6.39
C THR A 33 10.65 -1.50 -6.16
N SER A 34 10.51 -2.67 -5.55
CA SER A 34 9.23 -3.20 -5.09
C SER A 34 9.12 -2.89 -3.59
N HIS A 35 8.00 -2.30 -3.18
CA HIS A 35 7.76 -1.90 -1.79
C HIS A 35 6.52 -2.57 -1.23
N ILE A 36 6.59 -3.01 0.02
CA ILE A 36 5.44 -3.46 0.80
C ILE A 36 5.23 -2.40 1.88
N VAL A 37 4.11 -1.71 1.84
CA VAL A 37 3.83 -0.58 2.73
C VAL A 37 2.53 -0.84 3.48
N SER A 38 2.57 -0.74 4.81
CA SER A 38 1.40 -0.87 5.66
C SER A 38 0.94 0.51 6.13
N TYR A 39 -0.37 0.71 6.16
CA TYR A 39 -0.98 1.97 6.58
C TYR A 39 -1.74 1.78 7.88
N TYR A 40 -1.61 2.74 8.77
CA TYR A 40 -2.23 2.74 10.10
C TYR A 40 -3.04 4.02 10.27
N ASP A 41 -4.14 3.93 11.03
CA ASP A 41 -4.95 5.10 11.33
C ASP A 41 -4.32 5.93 12.47
N LYS A 42 -5.00 7.02 12.88
CA LYS A 42 -4.51 7.92 13.92
C LYS A 42 -4.39 7.24 15.30
N HIS A 43 -5.04 6.09 15.48
CA HIS A 43 -4.94 5.30 16.71
C HIS A 43 -3.91 4.17 16.60
N LEU A 44 -3.09 4.19 15.53
CA LEU A 44 -2.08 3.18 15.22
C LEU A 44 -2.67 1.79 15.00
N GLN A 45 -3.93 1.73 14.58
CA GLN A 45 -4.57 0.48 14.20
C GLN A 45 -4.32 0.21 12.72
N TYR A 46 -3.99 -1.04 12.41
CA TYR A 46 -3.72 -1.46 11.04
C TYR A 46 -4.97 -1.29 10.16
N VAL A 47 -4.79 -0.71 8.99
CA VAL A 47 -5.86 -0.52 8.02
C VAL A 47 -5.66 -1.39 6.79
N PHE A 48 -4.54 -1.22 6.09
CA PHE A 48 -4.28 -2.03 4.88
C PHE A 48 -2.80 -2.03 4.52
N THR A 49 -2.44 -2.98 3.66
CA THR A 49 -1.09 -3.11 3.11
C THR A 49 -1.16 -3.07 1.60
N ILE A 50 -0.27 -2.32 0.98
CA ILE A 50 -0.16 -2.23 -0.47
C ILE A 50 1.17 -2.80 -0.96
N HIS A 51 1.17 -3.19 -2.23
CA HIS A 51 2.37 -3.49 -2.99
C HIS A 51 2.54 -2.36 -4.02
N ARG A 52 3.68 -1.71 -4.00
CA ARG A 52 4.00 -0.59 -4.89
C ARG A 52 5.30 -0.87 -5.61
N ILE A 53 5.34 -0.54 -6.90
CA ILE A 53 6.57 -0.61 -7.68
C ILE A 53 6.89 0.79 -8.17
N THR A 54 8.13 1.24 -7.91
CA THR A 54 8.64 2.51 -8.41
C THR A 54 9.78 2.27 -9.39
N THR A 55 9.93 3.16 -10.37
CA THR A 55 11.07 3.14 -11.28
C THR A 55 12.32 3.68 -10.57
N LYS A 56 13.47 3.55 -11.21
CA LYS A 56 14.70 4.11 -10.65
C LYS A 56 14.64 5.63 -10.49
N GLU A 57 13.74 6.31 -11.23
CA GLU A 57 13.50 7.75 -11.10
C GLU A 57 12.50 8.08 -9.99
N GLY A 58 11.97 7.07 -9.32
CA GLY A 58 11.02 7.25 -8.23
C GLY A 58 9.56 7.35 -8.65
N LYS A 59 9.25 7.10 -9.93
CA LYS A 59 7.88 7.15 -10.42
C LYS A 59 7.13 5.87 -10.07
N ILE A 60 5.90 6.00 -9.54
CA ILE A 60 5.05 4.85 -9.24
C ILE A 60 4.45 4.32 -10.54
N ILE A 61 4.73 3.06 -10.87
CA ILE A 61 4.21 2.40 -12.07
C ILE A 61 3.22 1.29 -11.77
N HIS A 62 3.14 0.87 -10.51
CA HIS A 62 2.22 -0.17 -10.09
C HIS A 62 1.90 0.02 -8.61
N GLU A 63 0.62 -0.14 -8.26
CA GLU A 63 0.18 0.01 -6.88
C GLU A 63 -1.13 -0.74 -6.71
N HIS A 64 -1.18 -1.69 -5.75
CA HIS A 64 -2.41 -2.41 -5.45
C HIS A 64 -2.48 -2.81 -3.98
N VAL A 65 -3.70 -2.97 -3.48
CA VAL A 65 -3.95 -3.39 -2.11
C VAL A 65 -3.76 -4.91 -2.02
N LYS A 66 -2.90 -5.35 -1.09
CA LYS A 66 -2.71 -6.79 -0.81
C LYS A 66 -3.67 -7.28 0.26
N HIS A 67 -3.79 -6.52 1.34
CA HIS A 67 -4.63 -6.86 2.48
C HIS A 67 -5.27 -5.59 3.02
N ALA A 68 -6.46 -5.71 3.58
CA ALA A 68 -7.11 -4.62 4.30
C ALA A 68 -7.83 -5.18 5.52
N TYR A 69 -7.94 -4.36 6.57
CA TYR A 69 -8.67 -4.69 7.78
C TYR A 69 -9.62 -3.53 8.06
N ILE A 70 -10.91 -3.76 7.86
CA ILE A 70 -11.94 -2.72 7.97
C ILE A 70 -13.04 -3.24 8.89
N ASP A 71 -13.32 -2.48 9.96
CA ASP A 71 -14.36 -2.80 10.95
C ASP A 71 -14.25 -4.24 11.47
N GLY A 72 -13.02 -4.68 11.75
CA GLY A 72 -12.76 -6.02 12.25
C GLY A 72 -12.79 -7.14 11.23
N VAL A 73 -13.01 -6.81 9.95
CA VAL A 73 -13.07 -7.80 8.87
C VAL A 73 -11.82 -7.71 8.00
N ARG A 74 -11.17 -8.85 7.81
CA ARG A 74 -9.98 -8.94 6.97
C ARG A 74 -10.36 -9.19 5.52
N TYR A 75 -9.86 -8.33 4.63
CA TYR A 75 -10.03 -8.48 3.20
C TYR A 75 -8.69 -8.82 2.57
N LYS A 76 -8.69 -9.78 1.66
CA LYS A 76 -7.49 -10.20 0.94
C LYS A 76 -7.66 -9.85 -0.53
N ALA A 77 -6.63 -9.24 -1.13
CA ALA A 77 -6.65 -8.93 -2.56
C ALA A 77 -6.63 -10.22 -3.38
N GLN A 78 -7.33 -10.19 -4.48
CA GLN A 78 -7.36 -11.30 -5.43
C GLN A 78 -6.36 -11.06 -6.55
#